data_c95351be4c7c1372e4bedb44524969b9
#
_entry.id   c95351be4c7c1372e4bedb44524969b9
#
_cell.length_a   1.000
_cell.length_b   1.000
_cell.length_c   1.000
_cell.angle_alpha   90.00
_cell.angle_beta   90.00
_cell.angle_gamma   90.00
#
_symmetry.space_group_name_H-M   'P 1'
#
loop_
_entity.id
_entity.type
_entity.pdbx_description
1 polymer ?
#
loop_
_entity_poly.entity_id
_entity_poly.type
_entity_poly.pdbx_seq_one_letter_code
_entity_poly.pdbx_strand_id
1 'polypeptide(L)'
;MENIIKNIKISDHQIAISYFGQAGFIIRYRAFYISTDPYLSYYVDEHCSNDDTLWIRNYPPPITPEERDFINVIICTHAHYDHMDPDTIARIFKMNKKVKYITPHPAVVQLIVIGIFRKL
;
A
#
# COMPACT_ATOMS: atom_id res chain seq x y z
N MET A 1 -11.02 4.74 10.21
CA MET A 1 -10.06 3.62 10.37
C MET A 1 -8.64 4.08 10.73
N GLU A 2 -8.12 5.11 10.10
CA GLU A 2 -6.80 5.68 10.42
C GLU A 2 -6.62 5.96 11.92
N ASN A 3 -7.56 6.66 12.53
CA ASN A 3 -7.52 6.98 13.96
C ASN A 3 -7.52 5.73 14.84
N ILE A 4 -8.18 4.65 14.42
CA ILE A 4 -8.18 3.39 15.15
C ILE A 4 -6.77 2.79 15.14
N ILE A 5 -6.14 2.72 13.96
CA ILE A 5 -4.79 2.14 13.80
C ILE A 5 -3.75 2.91 14.63
N LYS A 6 -3.80 4.24 14.61
CA LYS A 6 -2.87 5.10 15.36
C LYS A 6 -3.10 5.02 16.87
N ASN A 7 -4.35 4.88 17.31
CA ASN A 7 -4.75 4.98 18.72
C ASN A 7 -4.90 3.64 19.44
N ILE A 8 -4.70 2.50 18.76
CA ILE A 8 -4.63 1.20 19.44
C ILE A 8 -3.55 1.24 20.50
N LYS A 9 -3.92 0.97 21.75
CA LYS A 9 -2.96 0.87 22.86
C LYS A 9 -2.24 -0.47 22.78
N ILE A 10 -0.93 -0.43 22.62
CA ILE A 10 -0.04 -1.59 22.66
C ILE A 10 1.12 -1.30 23.59
N SER A 11 1.62 -2.35 24.27
CA SER A 11 2.83 -2.25 25.09
C SER A 11 4.09 -2.32 24.20
N ASP A 12 5.25 -2.04 24.77
CA ASP A 12 6.54 -2.11 24.05
C ASP A 12 6.93 -3.52 23.58
N HIS A 13 6.23 -4.55 24.04
CA HIS A 13 6.45 -5.95 23.67
C HIS A 13 5.37 -6.51 22.75
N GLN A 14 4.48 -5.65 22.26
CA GLN A 14 3.36 -6.03 21.38
C GLN A 14 3.50 -5.39 20.00
N ILE A 15 2.94 -6.06 19.02
CA ILE A 15 2.67 -5.50 17.70
C ILE A 15 1.16 -5.43 17.48
N ALA A 16 0.70 -4.45 16.73
CA ALA A 16 -0.65 -4.42 16.20
C ALA A 16 -0.63 -4.76 14.72
N ILE A 17 -1.54 -5.62 14.29
CA ILE A 17 -1.72 -5.97 12.88
C ILE A 17 -3.15 -5.59 12.50
N SER A 18 -3.28 -4.76 11.49
CA SER A 18 -4.56 -4.33 10.94
C SER A 18 -4.68 -4.79 9.50
N TYR A 19 -5.69 -5.59 9.21
CA TYR A 19 -6.01 -6.03 7.85
C TYR A 19 -6.95 -5.02 7.20
N PHE A 20 -6.65 -4.64 5.97
CA PHE A 20 -7.47 -3.66 5.24
C PHE A 20 -8.00 -4.16 3.88
N GLY A 21 -7.94 -5.45 3.68
CA GLY A 21 -8.49 -6.09 2.49
C GLY A 21 -7.45 -6.55 1.49
N GLN A 22 -7.84 -7.42 0.60
CA GLN A 22 -7.02 -8.08 -0.40
C GLN A 22 -5.84 -8.80 0.28
N ALA A 23 -4.61 -8.46 -0.03
CA ALA A 23 -3.42 -8.99 0.65
C ALA A 23 -2.79 -7.95 1.61
N GLY A 24 -3.50 -6.87 1.89
CA GLY A 24 -2.94 -5.70 2.56
C GLY A 24 -3.05 -5.71 4.08
N PHE A 25 -1.93 -5.39 4.73
CA PHE A 25 -1.86 -5.21 6.18
C PHE A 25 -1.10 -3.94 6.55
N ILE A 26 -1.42 -3.39 7.72
CA ILE A 26 -0.53 -2.51 8.47
C ILE A 26 -0.03 -3.25 9.69
N ILE A 27 1.28 -3.26 9.86
CA ILE A 27 1.95 -3.77 11.04
C ILE A 27 2.53 -2.58 11.79
N ARG A 28 2.17 -2.44 13.06
CA ARG A 28 2.67 -1.39 13.94
C ARG A 28 3.49 -1.99 15.07
N TYR A 29 4.68 -1.46 15.24
CA TYR A 29 5.50 -1.68 16.43
C TYR A 29 5.92 -0.33 16.99
N ARG A 30 5.48 0.00 18.22
CA ARG A 30 5.66 1.32 18.82
C ARG A 30 5.12 2.43 17.90
N ALA A 31 5.96 3.35 17.47
CA ALA A 31 5.64 4.42 16.53
C ALA A 31 6.04 4.10 15.07
N PHE A 32 6.44 2.86 14.78
CA PHE A 32 6.88 2.43 13.46
C PHE A 32 5.79 1.64 12.75
N TYR A 33 5.50 1.99 11.50
CA TYR A 33 4.42 1.44 10.71
C TYR A 33 4.93 0.87 9.39
N ILE A 34 4.59 -0.38 9.12
CA ILE A 34 4.86 -1.07 7.86
C ILE A 34 3.53 -1.35 7.18
N SER A 35 3.40 -1.02 5.89
CA SER A 35 2.27 -1.45 5.07
C SER A 35 2.73 -2.51 4.07
N THR A 36 2.04 -3.63 4.02
CA THR A 36 2.30 -4.68 3.04
C THR A 36 1.24 -4.67 1.96
N ASP A 37 1.64 -4.86 0.71
CA ASP A 37 0.77 -4.98 -0.47
C ASP A 37 -0.44 -4.02 -0.47
N PRO A 38 -0.24 -2.70 -0.36
CA PRO A 38 -1.34 -1.76 -0.24
C PRO A 38 -2.09 -1.62 -1.57
N TYR A 39 -3.31 -2.13 -1.61
CA TYR A 39 -4.23 -1.98 -2.74
C TYR A 39 -5.46 -1.17 -2.30
N LEU A 40 -5.40 0.15 -2.47
CA LEU A 40 -6.40 1.11 -1.99
C LEU A 40 -7.03 1.92 -3.13
N SER A 41 -6.94 1.42 -4.36
CA SER A 41 -7.52 2.02 -5.54
C SER A 41 -8.43 1.03 -6.28
N TYR A 42 -8.89 1.41 -7.44
CA TYR A 42 -9.58 0.57 -8.40
C TYR A 42 -8.72 0.28 -9.63
N TYR A 43 -7.39 0.32 -9.48
CA TYR A 43 -6.47 0.21 -10.60
C TYR A 43 -6.68 -1.08 -11.41
N VAL A 44 -6.87 -2.22 -10.74
CA VAL A 44 -7.12 -3.51 -11.42
C VAL A 44 -8.45 -3.49 -12.16
N ASP A 45 -9.50 -2.97 -11.53
CA ASP A 45 -10.83 -2.81 -12.15
C ASP A 45 -10.73 -1.98 -13.43
N GLU A 46 -10.02 -0.87 -13.38
CA GLU A 46 -9.95 0.14 -14.45
C GLU A 46 -8.97 -0.25 -15.56
N HIS A 47 -7.87 -0.95 -15.26
CA HIS A 47 -6.77 -1.19 -16.20
C HIS A 47 -6.56 -2.66 -16.58
N CYS A 48 -7.08 -3.61 -15.81
CA CYS A 48 -6.87 -5.04 -16.06
C CYS A 48 -8.12 -5.74 -16.59
N SER A 49 -9.29 -5.11 -16.54
CA SER A 49 -10.51 -5.64 -17.14
C SER A 49 -10.47 -5.55 -18.67
N ASN A 50 -11.04 -6.55 -19.33
CA ASN A 50 -11.20 -6.63 -20.79
C ASN A 50 -12.54 -7.25 -21.15
N ASP A 51 -12.78 -7.51 -22.44
CA ASP A 51 -14.05 -8.08 -22.94
C ASP A 51 -14.35 -9.48 -22.39
N ASP A 52 -13.32 -10.25 -22.06
CA ASP A 52 -13.46 -11.64 -21.57
C ASP A 52 -13.43 -11.73 -20.04
N THR A 53 -12.82 -10.76 -19.36
CA THR A 53 -12.60 -10.79 -17.92
C THR A 53 -12.85 -9.42 -17.29
N LEU A 54 -13.82 -9.37 -16.37
CA LEU A 54 -14.06 -8.19 -15.53
C LEU A 54 -13.46 -8.41 -14.14
N TRP A 55 -12.58 -7.50 -13.76
CA TRP A 55 -12.06 -7.42 -12.38
C TRP A 55 -12.84 -6.36 -11.64
N ILE A 56 -13.58 -6.77 -10.63
CA ILE A 56 -14.42 -5.88 -9.82
C ILE A 56 -14.10 -6.11 -8.35
N ARG A 57 -13.75 -5.05 -7.64
CA ARG A 57 -13.57 -5.12 -6.19
C ARG A 57 -14.89 -5.52 -5.50
N ASN A 58 -14.80 -6.43 -4.53
CA ASN A 58 -15.96 -6.87 -3.76
C ASN A 58 -16.45 -5.82 -2.75
N TYR A 59 -15.58 -4.90 -2.35
CA TYR A 59 -15.87 -3.83 -1.40
C TYR A 59 -14.92 -2.64 -1.63
N PRO A 60 -15.34 -1.41 -1.28
CA PRO A 60 -14.48 -0.24 -1.43
C PRO A 60 -13.26 -0.32 -0.51
N PRO A 61 -12.15 0.33 -0.87
CA PRO A 61 -11.02 0.46 0.05
C PRO A 61 -11.47 1.06 1.39
N PRO A 62 -11.07 0.46 2.52
CA PRO A 62 -11.56 0.91 3.84
C PRO A 62 -10.95 2.23 4.29
N ILE A 63 -9.87 2.64 3.66
CA ILE A 63 -9.22 3.93 3.86
C ILE A 63 -8.63 4.41 2.53
N THR A 64 -8.38 5.70 2.42
CA THR A 64 -7.74 6.27 1.24
C THR A 64 -6.21 6.19 1.34
N PRO A 65 -5.47 6.22 0.21
CA PRO A 65 -4.01 6.32 0.25
C PRO A 65 -3.50 7.55 1.00
N GLU A 66 -4.22 8.67 0.93
CA GLU A 66 -3.87 9.91 1.62
C GLU A 66 -3.88 9.76 3.15
N GLU A 67 -4.72 8.89 3.70
CA GLU A 67 -4.76 8.57 5.12
C GLU A 67 -3.57 7.71 5.58
N ARG A 68 -2.60 7.45 4.71
CA ARG A 68 -1.40 6.65 4.97
C ARG A 68 -0.12 7.47 5.07
N ASP A 69 -0.20 8.75 5.34
CA ASP A 69 0.95 9.64 5.47
C ASP A 69 1.92 9.27 6.61
N PHE A 70 1.47 8.45 7.56
CA PHE A 70 2.24 7.99 8.71
C PHE A 70 3.06 6.70 8.45
N ILE A 71 2.92 6.06 7.28
CA ILE A 71 3.64 4.82 6.97
C ILE A 71 5.14 5.10 6.81
N ASN A 72 5.95 4.29 7.46
CA ASN A 72 7.42 4.38 7.37
C ASN A 72 7.96 3.54 6.21
N VAL A 73 7.40 2.35 6.01
CA VAL A 73 7.86 1.40 4.99
C VAL A 73 6.66 0.77 4.28
N ILE A 74 6.75 0.66 2.97
CA ILE A 74 5.84 -0.14 2.15
C ILE A 74 6.61 -1.34 1.62
N ILE A 75 6.06 -2.52 1.82
CA ILE A 75 6.58 -3.78 1.28
C ILE A 75 5.60 -4.30 0.23
N CYS A 76 6.05 -4.47 -1.00
CA CYS A 76 5.28 -5.15 -2.05
C CYS A 76 5.90 -6.51 -2.31
N THR A 77 5.11 -7.56 -2.19
CA THR A 77 5.60 -8.95 -2.31
C THR A 77 5.95 -9.31 -3.75
N HIS A 78 5.23 -8.76 -4.72
CA HIS A 78 5.47 -8.97 -6.14
C HIS A 78 4.83 -7.87 -6.99
N ALA A 79 5.04 -7.93 -8.31
CA ALA A 79 4.72 -6.85 -9.24
C ALA A 79 3.26 -6.80 -9.73
N HIS A 80 2.39 -7.73 -9.31
CA HIS A 80 0.97 -7.66 -9.67
C HIS A 80 0.31 -6.40 -9.10
N TYR A 81 -0.60 -5.80 -9.86
CA TYR A 81 -1.17 -4.49 -9.54
C TYR A 81 -2.06 -4.45 -8.30
N ASP A 82 -2.58 -5.59 -7.84
CA ASP A 82 -3.32 -5.72 -6.58
C ASP A 82 -2.40 -5.89 -5.35
N HIS A 83 -1.09 -5.97 -5.57
CA HIS A 83 -0.05 -6.01 -4.55
C HIS A 83 0.87 -4.79 -4.63
N MET A 84 1.27 -4.43 -5.83
CA MET A 84 2.04 -3.23 -6.13
C MET A 84 1.16 -2.28 -6.96
N ASP A 85 0.22 -1.63 -6.28
CA ASP A 85 -0.75 -0.72 -6.87
C ASP A 85 -0.09 0.63 -7.18
N PRO A 86 0.09 0.97 -8.47
CA PRO A 86 0.78 2.20 -8.85
C PRO A 86 0.06 3.46 -8.34
N ASP A 87 -1.27 3.41 -8.33
CA ASP A 87 -2.09 4.55 -7.92
C ASP A 87 -2.02 4.80 -6.42
N THR A 88 -2.16 3.74 -5.62
CA THR A 88 -2.01 3.80 -4.16
C THR A 88 -0.62 4.29 -3.77
N ILE A 89 0.42 3.70 -4.36
CA ILE A 89 1.81 4.01 -4.02
C ILE A 89 2.17 5.45 -4.40
N ALA A 90 1.77 5.90 -5.60
CA ALA A 90 2.02 7.27 -6.04
C ALA A 90 1.34 8.30 -5.12
N ARG A 91 0.11 8.02 -4.68
CA ARG A 91 -0.63 8.90 -3.79
C ARG A 91 -0.04 8.94 -2.38
N ILE A 92 0.38 7.80 -1.83
CA ILE A 92 1.10 7.77 -0.55
C ILE A 92 2.41 8.55 -0.64
N PHE A 93 3.19 8.35 -1.70
CA PHE A 93 4.44 9.05 -1.91
C PHE A 93 4.27 10.57 -2.05
N LYS A 94 3.18 10.99 -2.66
CA LYS A 94 2.84 12.42 -2.77
C LYS A 94 2.65 13.06 -1.40
N MET A 95 2.07 12.33 -0.45
CA MET A 95 1.80 12.80 0.90
C MET A 95 3.01 12.63 1.84
N ASN A 96 3.80 11.59 1.63
CA ASN A 96 4.96 11.27 2.46
C ASN A 96 6.15 10.83 1.60
N LYS A 97 7.00 11.76 1.25
CA LYS A 97 8.21 11.51 0.44
C LYS A 97 9.34 10.78 1.18
N LYS A 98 9.19 10.58 2.48
CA LYS A 98 10.18 9.87 3.31
C LYS A 98 9.88 8.37 3.43
N VAL A 99 8.72 7.92 2.94
CA VAL A 99 8.36 6.49 2.95
C VAL A 99 9.40 5.70 2.15
N LYS A 100 9.81 4.56 2.71
CA LYS A 100 10.74 3.63 2.06
C LYS A 100 9.97 2.50 1.40
N TYR A 101 10.49 1.99 0.29
CA TYR A 101 9.89 0.88 -0.46
C TYR A 101 10.83 -0.31 -0.46
N ILE A 102 10.29 -1.48 -0.14
CA ILE A 102 10.95 -2.78 -0.27
C ILE A 102 10.12 -3.59 -1.25
N THR A 103 10.72 -3.98 -2.37
CA THR A 103 10.02 -4.66 -3.44
C THR A 103 10.98 -5.51 -4.26
N PRO A 104 10.52 -6.62 -4.87
CA PRO A 104 11.34 -7.39 -5.80
C PRO A 104 11.79 -6.54 -7.00
N HIS A 105 12.94 -6.87 -7.56
CA HIS A 105 13.52 -6.14 -8.67
C HIS A 105 12.56 -5.87 -9.85
N PRO A 106 11.72 -6.81 -10.31
CA PRO A 106 10.77 -6.53 -11.38
C PRO A 106 9.78 -5.39 -11.07
N ALA A 107 9.39 -5.23 -9.80
CA ALA A 107 8.48 -4.17 -9.38
C ALA A 107 9.20 -2.80 -9.25
N VAL A 108 10.51 -2.76 -9.08
CA VAL A 108 11.30 -1.51 -9.06
C VAL A 108 11.13 -0.72 -10.35
N VAL A 109 11.06 -1.41 -11.49
CA VAL A 109 10.85 -0.77 -12.80
C VAL A 109 9.53 0.01 -12.82
N GLN A 110 8.46 -0.54 -12.25
CA GLN A 110 7.16 0.14 -12.15
C GLN A 110 7.24 1.38 -11.25
N LEU A 111 7.98 1.31 -10.14
CA LEU A 111 8.20 2.47 -9.27
C LEU A 111 8.98 3.59 -9.98
N ILE A 112 9.94 3.25 -10.83
CA ILE A 112 10.66 4.22 -11.66
C ILE A 112 9.71 4.89 -12.65
N VAL A 113 8.86 4.11 -13.32
CA VAL A 113 7.89 4.63 -14.30
C VAL A 113 6.91 5.63 -13.68
N ILE A 114 6.45 5.39 -12.47
CA ILE A 114 5.56 6.31 -11.75
C ILE A 114 6.30 7.46 -11.03
N GLY A 115 7.63 7.58 -11.21
CA GLY A 115 8.43 8.71 -10.74
C GLY A 115 8.85 8.66 -9.27
N ILE A 116 8.70 7.51 -8.59
CA ILE A 116 9.08 7.35 -7.18
C ILE A 116 10.59 7.16 -7.02
N PHE A 117 11.21 6.41 -7.92
CA PHE A 117 12.66 6.28 -7.99
C PHE A 117 13.20 6.98 -9.24
N ARG A 118 14.30 7.68 -9.07
CA ARG A 118 15.08 8.16 -10.20
C ARG A 118 15.99 7.03 -10.68
N LYS A 119 16.08 6.87 -11.99
CA LYS A 119 17.09 6.01 -12.58
C LYS A 119 18.45 6.59 -12.20
N LEU A 120 19.22 5.80 -11.52
CA LEU A 120 20.63 6.11 -11.25
C LEU A 120 21.44 6.04 -12.55
#